data_5c080445e8d2fb6acc9c49799c3c0953
#
_entry.id   5c080445e8d2fb6acc9c49799c3c0953
#
_cell.length_a   1.000
_cell.length_b   1.000
_cell.length_c   1.000
_cell.angle_alpha   90.00
_cell.angle_beta   90.00
_cell.angle_gamma   90.00
#
_symmetry.space_group_name_H-M   'P 1'
#
loop_
_entity.id
_entity.type
_entity.pdbx_description
1 polymer ?
#
loop_
_entity_poly.entity_id
_entity_poly.type
_entity_poly.pdbx_seq_one_letter_code
_entity_poly.pdbx_strand_id
1 'polypeptide(L)'
;MTRAEQLMAAVQLSGFPHLDSLIHLFVGGSELHGAKVKDTDDLDIYGVYLEPPELVLGLDKQDFYVWSTAGNERRNGPDDVDVCLYSLRKWAGLAAKGNPTALHFLFSANYSPKPEPWGRILKSREVFLSRQAALQFRGFADATSTPCKESELARGGRGTS
;
A
#
# COMPACT_ATOMS: atom_id res chain seq x y z
N MET A 1 0.89 8.21 22.55
CA MET A 1 0.25 7.29 21.57
C MET A 1 1.34 6.73 20.68
N THR A 2 1.50 5.43 20.67
CA THR A 2 2.46 4.76 19.80
C THR A 2 1.99 4.79 18.34
N ARG A 3 2.91 4.55 17.38
CA ARG A 3 2.54 4.47 15.96
C ARG A 3 1.50 3.37 15.71
N ALA A 4 1.66 2.22 16.37
CA ALA A 4 0.70 1.12 16.29
C ALA A 4 -0.71 1.53 16.73
N GLU A 5 -0.83 2.22 17.86
CA GLU A 5 -2.11 2.72 18.36
C GLU A 5 -2.75 3.74 17.42
N GLN A 6 -1.95 4.61 16.82
CA GLN A 6 -2.41 5.59 15.83
C GLN A 6 -3.00 4.91 14.59
N LEU A 7 -2.28 3.92 14.04
CA LEU A 7 -2.74 3.19 12.86
C LEU A 7 -4.00 2.37 13.16
N MET A 8 -4.04 1.69 14.31
CA MET A 8 -5.21 0.93 14.72
C MET A 8 -6.43 1.82 14.94
N ALA A 9 -6.26 3.00 15.54
CA ALA A 9 -7.34 3.96 15.70
C ALA A 9 -7.90 4.44 14.36
N ALA A 10 -7.04 4.71 13.38
CA ALA A 10 -7.45 5.10 12.03
C ALA A 10 -8.21 3.98 11.31
N VAL A 11 -7.74 2.72 11.39
CA VAL A 11 -8.47 1.58 10.82
C VAL A 11 -9.80 1.36 11.53
N GLN A 12 -9.87 1.54 12.83
CA GLN A 12 -11.13 1.46 13.58
C GLN A 12 -12.12 2.56 13.15
N LEU A 13 -11.63 3.77 12.95
CA LEU A 13 -12.43 4.91 12.47
C LEU A 13 -13.00 4.64 11.06
N SER A 14 -12.26 3.93 10.21
CA SER A 14 -12.73 3.54 8.88
C SER A 14 -13.94 2.62 8.91
N GLY A 15 -14.24 1.97 10.03
CA GLY A 15 -15.34 1.00 10.17
C GLY A 15 -15.00 -0.41 9.67
N PHE A 16 -13.72 -0.74 9.49
CA PHE A 16 -13.32 -2.08 9.09
C PHE A 16 -13.80 -3.15 10.09
N PRO A 17 -14.56 -4.17 9.67
CA PRO A 17 -15.26 -5.06 10.60
C PRO A 17 -14.39 -6.14 11.24
N HIS A 18 -13.16 -6.39 10.72
CA HIS A 18 -12.32 -7.53 11.11
C HIS A 18 -11.00 -7.09 11.74
N LEU A 19 -11.04 -6.14 12.67
CA LEU A 19 -9.83 -5.58 13.33
C LEU A 19 -8.95 -6.67 13.97
N ASP A 20 -9.57 -7.67 14.61
CA ASP A 20 -8.85 -8.76 15.28
C ASP A 20 -8.16 -9.73 14.31
N SER A 21 -8.46 -9.64 13.03
CA SER A 21 -7.87 -10.49 11.99
C SER A 21 -6.69 -9.82 11.26
N LEU A 22 -6.34 -8.59 11.62
CA LEU A 22 -5.19 -7.89 11.04
C LEU A 22 -3.88 -8.55 11.46
N ILE A 23 -3.10 -9.00 10.48
CA ILE A 23 -1.81 -9.68 10.68
C ILE A 23 -0.63 -8.83 10.22
N HIS A 24 -0.88 -7.84 9.38
CA HIS A 24 0.12 -6.87 8.92
C HIS A 24 -0.53 -5.49 8.77
N LEU A 25 0.17 -4.46 9.22
CA LEU A 25 -0.28 -3.08 9.15
C LEU A 25 0.93 -2.16 9.08
N PHE A 26 0.99 -1.27 8.10
CA PHE A 26 2.09 -0.34 7.90
C PHE A 26 1.65 0.94 7.20
N VAL A 27 2.53 1.93 7.19
CA VAL A 27 2.33 3.18 6.46
C VAL A 27 3.02 3.10 5.12
N GLY A 28 2.28 3.41 4.07
CA GLY A 28 2.77 3.53 2.71
C GLY A 28 3.19 4.97 2.35
N GLY A 29 3.23 5.26 1.06
CA GLY A 29 3.52 6.59 0.56
C GLY A 29 4.99 7.00 0.66
N SER A 30 5.25 8.27 0.87
CA SER A 30 6.59 8.87 0.89
C SER A 30 7.47 8.37 2.05
N GLU A 31 6.89 7.97 3.17
CA GLU A 31 7.63 7.36 4.30
C GLU A 31 8.35 6.06 3.88
N LEU A 32 7.77 5.34 2.95
CA LEU A 32 8.32 4.08 2.43
C LEU A 32 9.63 4.28 1.66
N HIS A 33 9.83 5.45 1.07
CA HIS A 33 11.01 5.80 0.29
C HIS A 33 12.03 6.65 1.08
N GLY A 34 11.82 6.86 2.39
CA GLY A 34 12.70 7.66 3.23
C GLY A 34 12.72 9.15 2.88
N ALA A 35 11.84 9.59 2.01
CA ALA A 35 11.68 10.99 1.65
C ALA A 35 10.66 11.63 2.60
N LYS A 36 11.14 12.15 3.75
CA LYS A 36 10.33 13.06 4.56
C LYS A 36 10.13 14.35 3.79
N VAL A 37 9.01 14.48 3.11
CA VAL A 37 8.51 15.75 2.65
C VAL A 37 7.63 16.31 3.76
N LYS A 38 7.99 17.49 4.24
CA LYS A 38 7.37 18.31 5.29
C LYS A 38 5.90 18.03 5.63
N ASP A 39 5.60 17.95 6.93
CA ASP A 39 4.37 18.24 7.72
C ASP A 39 2.96 18.26 7.05
N THR A 40 2.80 17.75 5.85
CA THR A 40 1.55 17.76 5.07
C THR A 40 1.32 16.44 4.32
N ASP A 41 1.84 15.32 4.86
CA ASP A 41 1.71 14.04 4.18
C ASP A 41 0.41 13.34 4.57
N ASP A 42 -0.37 12.97 3.57
CA ASP A 42 -1.49 12.04 3.68
C ASP A 42 -1.03 10.77 4.40
N LEU A 43 -1.86 10.26 5.31
CA LEU A 43 -1.56 9.02 6.02
C LEU A 43 -2.11 7.83 5.24
N ASP A 44 -1.27 7.23 4.40
CA ASP A 44 -1.60 6.02 3.65
C ASP A 44 -1.37 4.76 4.51
N ILE A 45 -2.42 4.09 4.90
CA ILE A 45 -2.37 2.87 5.71
C ILE A 45 -2.63 1.65 4.83
N TYR A 46 -1.68 0.73 4.81
CA TYR A 46 -1.80 -0.55 4.13
C TYR A 46 -1.76 -1.69 5.13
N GLY A 47 -2.44 -2.79 4.80
CA GLY A 47 -2.40 -3.96 5.64
C GLY A 47 -2.91 -5.22 4.99
N VAL A 48 -2.77 -6.32 5.74
CA VAL A 48 -3.29 -7.65 5.38
C VAL A 48 -4.09 -8.20 6.54
N TYR A 49 -5.25 -8.75 6.25
CA TYR A 49 -6.10 -9.43 7.21
C TYR A 49 -6.37 -10.89 6.81
N LEU A 50 -6.59 -11.73 7.82
CA LEU A 50 -7.07 -13.10 7.61
C LEU A 50 -8.57 -13.04 7.36
N GLU A 51 -9.02 -13.63 6.25
CA GLU A 51 -10.44 -13.73 6.00
C GLU A 51 -11.09 -14.64 7.05
N PRO A 52 -12.22 -14.23 7.63
CA PRO A 52 -13.00 -15.12 8.48
C PRO A 52 -13.51 -16.32 7.66
N PRO A 53 -13.75 -17.47 8.31
CA PRO A 53 -14.15 -18.70 7.62
C PRO A 53 -15.37 -18.54 6.71
N GLU A 54 -16.29 -17.65 7.07
CA GLU A 54 -17.51 -17.35 6.31
C GLU A 54 -17.21 -16.73 4.95
N LEU A 55 -16.17 -15.90 4.86
CA LEU A 55 -15.73 -15.30 3.59
C LEU A 55 -14.87 -16.27 2.77
N VAL A 56 -14.19 -17.22 3.42
CA VAL A 56 -13.37 -18.21 2.71
C VAL A 56 -14.24 -19.31 2.09
N LEU A 57 -15.24 -19.77 2.80
CA LEU A 57 -16.11 -20.91 2.44
C LEU A 57 -17.42 -20.45 1.79
N GLY A 58 -17.82 -19.20 1.98
CA GLY A 58 -19.05 -18.63 1.48
C GLY A 58 -18.97 -18.18 0.00
N LEU A 59 -20.08 -17.67 -0.48
CA LEU A 59 -20.19 -17.11 -1.84
C LEU A 59 -19.68 -15.69 -1.91
N ASP A 60 -19.70 -14.96 -0.79
CA ASP A 60 -19.19 -13.61 -0.69
C ASP A 60 -17.67 -13.60 -0.61
N LYS A 61 -17.05 -12.71 -1.37
CA LYS A 61 -15.60 -12.52 -1.37
C LYS A 61 -15.31 -11.07 -1.05
N GLN A 62 -14.46 -10.87 -0.05
CA GLN A 62 -13.91 -9.56 0.25
C GLN A 62 -12.40 -9.59 0.01
N ASP A 63 -11.98 -9.24 -1.20
CA ASP A 63 -10.57 -9.27 -1.59
C ASP A 63 -9.77 -8.13 -0.96
N PHE A 64 -10.41 -6.95 -0.81
CA PHE A 64 -9.80 -5.79 -0.16
C PHE A 64 -10.86 -4.86 0.42
N TYR A 65 -10.42 -4.02 1.34
CA TYR A 65 -11.19 -2.96 1.97
C TYR A 65 -10.49 -1.64 1.73
N VAL A 66 -11.20 -0.66 1.17
CA VAL A 66 -10.67 0.68 0.89
C VAL A 66 -11.56 1.72 1.54
N TRP A 67 -10.96 2.67 2.22
CA TRP A 67 -11.63 3.78 2.83
C TRP A 67 -10.73 5.03 2.83
N SER A 68 -11.33 6.21 2.70
CA SER A 68 -10.64 7.50 2.70
C SER A 68 -11.45 8.56 3.43
N THR A 69 -10.79 9.44 4.18
CA THR A 69 -11.42 10.61 4.78
C THR A 69 -11.84 11.65 3.76
N ALA A 70 -11.13 11.74 2.64
CA ALA A 70 -11.43 12.69 1.57
C ALA A 70 -12.74 12.40 0.81
N GLY A 71 -13.25 11.15 0.91
CA GLY A 71 -14.39 10.70 0.11
C GLY A 71 -14.10 10.70 -1.38
N ASN A 72 -15.07 10.24 -2.19
CA ASN A 72 -14.90 10.10 -3.64
C ASN A 72 -14.87 11.44 -4.43
N GLU A 73 -15.13 12.57 -3.79
CA GLU A 73 -15.36 13.85 -4.47
C GLU A 73 -14.27 14.91 -4.24
N ARG A 74 -13.30 14.66 -3.35
CA ARG A 74 -12.20 15.58 -3.07
C ARG A 74 -10.85 14.96 -3.44
N ARG A 75 -9.94 15.80 -3.94
CA ARG A 75 -8.51 15.44 -3.97
C ARG A 75 -8.02 15.37 -2.54
N ASN A 76 -7.20 14.34 -2.24
CA ASN A 76 -6.53 14.20 -0.96
C ASN A 76 -5.84 15.50 -0.59
N GLY A 77 -6.13 15.99 0.62
CA GLY A 77 -5.51 17.16 1.21
C GLY A 77 -4.54 16.76 2.33
N PRO A 78 -3.74 17.68 2.84
CA PRO A 78 -2.96 17.45 4.04
C PRO A 78 -3.91 17.04 5.16
N ASP A 79 -3.56 16.03 5.94
CA ASP A 79 -4.36 15.40 7.01
C ASP A 79 -5.40 14.36 6.56
N ASP A 80 -5.45 13.98 5.29
CA ASP A 80 -6.30 12.89 4.85
C ASP A 80 -5.71 11.53 5.25
N VAL A 81 -6.60 10.58 5.54
CA VAL A 81 -6.25 9.21 5.91
C VAL A 81 -6.85 8.26 4.90
N ASP A 82 -5.99 7.50 4.24
CA ASP A 82 -6.38 6.45 3.32
C ASP A 82 -6.06 5.09 3.91
N VAL A 83 -7.03 4.19 3.89
CA VAL A 83 -6.90 2.82 4.39
C VAL A 83 -7.12 1.84 3.26
N CYS A 84 -6.14 0.98 2.99
CA CYS A 84 -6.23 -0.07 1.99
C CYS A 84 -5.76 -1.41 2.58
N LEU A 85 -6.70 -2.29 2.85
CA LEU A 85 -6.44 -3.59 3.47
C LEU A 85 -6.74 -4.71 2.48
N TYR A 86 -5.81 -5.65 2.35
CA TYR A 86 -5.95 -6.80 1.47
C TYR A 86 -6.29 -8.07 2.27
N SER A 87 -7.16 -8.90 1.73
CA SER A 87 -7.25 -10.26 2.26
C SER A 87 -5.92 -11.01 2.04
N LEU A 88 -5.59 -11.95 2.93
CA LEU A 88 -4.36 -12.73 2.78
C LEU A 88 -4.29 -13.43 1.43
N ARG A 89 -5.40 -14.01 0.99
CA ARG A 89 -5.50 -14.70 -0.31
C ARG A 89 -5.23 -13.75 -1.48
N LYS A 90 -5.82 -12.56 -1.45
CA LYS A 90 -5.60 -11.55 -2.49
C LYS A 90 -4.16 -11.08 -2.52
N TRP A 91 -3.60 -10.72 -1.37
CA TRP A 91 -2.21 -10.31 -1.25
C TRP A 91 -1.26 -11.41 -1.75
N ALA A 92 -1.44 -12.66 -1.27
CA ALA A 92 -0.58 -13.78 -1.67
C ALA A 92 -0.64 -14.06 -3.18
N GLY A 93 -1.83 -13.95 -3.78
CA GLY A 93 -2.00 -14.09 -5.23
C GLY A 93 -1.26 -13.02 -6.03
N LEU A 94 -1.23 -11.77 -5.55
CA LEU A 94 -0.46 -10.69 -6.16
C LEU A 94 1.05 -10.89 -5.97
N ALA A 95 1.47 -11.24 -4.75
CA ALA A 95 2.88 -11.49 -4.43
C ALA A 95 3.45 -12.67 -5.24
N ALA A 96 2.69 -13.76 -5.39
CA ALA A 96 3.08 -14.93 -6.19
C ALA A 96 3.27 -14.59 -7.69
N LYS A 97 2.55 -13.58 -8.19
CA LYS A 97 2.71 -13.06 -9.57
C LYS A 97 3.85 -12.06 -9.69
N GLY A 98 4.58 -11.78 -8.62
CA GLY A 98 5.68 -10.84 -8.60
C GLY A 98 5.24 -9.37 -8.63
N ASN A 99 4.02 -9.05 -8.20
CA ASN A 99 3.54 -7.67 -8.15
C ASN A 99 4.42 -6.84 -7.19
N PRO A 100 5.07 -5.74 -7.65
CA PRO A 100 5.99 -4.96 -6.84
C PRO A 100 5.36 -4.38 -5.57
N THR A 101 4.14 -3.87 -5.66
CA THR A 101 3.42 -3.30 -4.52
C THR A 101 3.16 -4.36 -3.44
N ALA A 102 2.70 -5.57 -3.84
CA ALA A 102 2.46 -6.66 -2.90
C ALA A 102 3.76 -7.17 -2.26
N LEU A 103 4.84 -7.26 -3.03
CA LEU A 103 6.14 -7.68 -2.51
C LEU A 103 6.74 -6.67 -1.54
N HIS A 104 6.40 -5.39 -1.69
CA HIS A 104 6.83 -4.34 -0.78
C HIS A 104 6.37 -4.58 0.68
N PHE A 105 5.20 -5.19 0.87
CA PHE A 105 4.67 -5.56 2.18
C PHE A 105 5.63 -6.45 2.98
N LEU A 106 6.43 -7.28 2.31
CA LEU A 106 7.40 -8.19 2.95
C LEU A 106 8.58 -7.44 3.61
N PHE A 107 8.80 -6.19 3.25
CA PHE A 107 9.93 -5.38 3.70
C PHE A 107 9.51 -4.19 4.57
N SER A 108 8.22 -3.99 4.78
CA SER A 108 7.68 -2.92 5.62
C SER A 108 7.62 -3.32 7.10
N ALA A 109 7.66 -2.33 7.99
CA ALA A 109 7.46 -2.54 9.42
C ALA A 109 6.03 -3.06 9.69
N ASN A 110 5.84 -3.87 10.73
CA ASN A 110 4.53 -4.40 11.09
C ASN A 110 4.03 -3.80 12.41
N TYR A 111 2.91 -3.12 12.35
CA TYR A 111 2.22 -2.49 13.48
C TYR A 111 0.89 -3.17 13.82
N SER A 112 0.62 -4.37 13.30
CA SER A 112 -0.61 -5.09 13.56
C SER A 112 -0.69 -5.63 15.01
N PRO A 113 -1.91 -5.86 15.54
CA PRO A 113 -2.10 -6.43 16.87
C PRO A 113 -1.71 -7.92 16.93
N LYS A 114 -1.68 -8.62 15.80
CA LYS A 114 -1.34 -10.05 15.71
C LYS A 114 -0.22 -10.30 14.68
N PRO A 115 1.03 -9.99 15.03
CA PRO A 115 2.14 -10.06 14.08
C PRO A 115 2.62 -11.50 13.78
N GLU A 116 2.28 -12.52 14.58
CA GLU A 116 2.82 -13.87 14.43
C GLU A 116 2.48 -14.54 13.09
N PRO A 117 1.25 -14.47 12.56
CA PRO A 117 0.96 -15.09 11.26
C PRO A 117 1.80 -14.46 10.14
N TRP A 118 1.98 -13.14 10.18
CA TRP A 118 2.85 -12.43 9.23
C TRP A 118 4.30 -12.82 9.38
N GLY A 119 4.78 -12.98 10.62
CA GLY A 119 6.11 -13.47 10.91
C GLY A 119 6.43 -14.84 10.31
N ARG A 120 5.44 -15.74 10.20
CA ARG A 120 5.58 -17.03 9.50
C ARG A 120 5.79 -16.82 8.01
N ILE A 121 5.05 -15.91 7.39
CA ILE A 121 5.18 -15.56 5.97
C ILE A 121 6.58 -14.97 5.71
N LEU A 122 7.06 -14.09 6.58
CA LEU A 122 8.38 -13.48 6.45
C LEU A 122 9.53 -14.50 6.51
N LYS A 123 9.39 -15.58 7.27
CA LYS A 123 10.38 -16.68 7.30
C LYS A 123 10.52 -17.38 5.96
N SER A 124 9.47 -17.36 5.14
CA SER A 124 9.44 -17.99 3.81
C SER A 124 9.37 -16.95 2.68
N ARG A 125 9.72 -15.71 2.93
CA ARG A 125 9.61 -14.61 1.96
C ARG A 125 10.36 -14.85 0.65
N GLU A 126 11.42 -15.64 0.69
CA GLU A 126 12.23 -16.00 -0.48
C GLU A 126 11.42 -16.74 -1.56
N VAL A 127 10.36 -17.44 -1.16
CA VAL A 127 9.46 -18.14 -2.10
C VAL A 127 8.79 -17.16 -3.06
N PHE A 128 8.58 -15.91 -2.66
CA PHE A 128 7.99 -14.87 -3.50
C PHE A 128 9.01 -14.18 -4.43
N LEU A 129 10.31 -14.35 -4.19
CA LEU A 129 11.38 -13.76 -4.98
C LEU A 129 11.66 -14.63 -6.23
N SER A 130 10.76 -14.57 -7.18
CA SER A 130 10.87 -15.31 -8.43
C SER A 130 11.55 -14.49 -9.53
N ARG A 131 11.97 -15.18 -10.63
CA ARG A 131 12.45 -14.50 -11.84
C ARG A 131 11.39 -13.53 -12.40
N GLN A 132 10.13 -13.88 -12.30
CA GLN A 132 9.01 -13.02 -12.69
C GLN A 132 8.99 -11.72 -11.86
N ALA A 133 9.17 -11.83 -10.55
CA ALA A 133 9.28 -10.67 -9.66
C ALA A 133 10.42 -9.75 -10.08
N ALA A 134 11.60 -10.30 -10.35
CA ALA A 134 12.76 -9.51 -10.80
C ALA A 134 12.48 -8.75 -12.11
N LEU A 135 11.80 -9.37 -13.07
CA LEU A 135 11.41 -8.72 -14.33
C LEU A 135 10.40 -7.60 -14.11
N GLN A 136 9.42 -7.79 -13.23
CA GLN A 136 8.42 -6.77 -12.92
C GLN A 136 9.03 -5.58 -12.17
N PHE A 137 9.93 -5.83 -11.22
CA PHE A 137 10.65 -4.75 -10.54
C PHE A 137 11.51 -3.93 -11.50
N ARG A 138 12.17 -4.57 -12.47
CA ARG A 138 12.94 -3.87 -13.48
C ARG A 138 12.06 -2.95 -14.34
N GLY A 139 10.92 -3.43 -14.82
CA GLY A 139 9.98 -2.62 -15.58
C GLY A 139 9.40 -1.45 -14.75
N PHE A 140 9.16 -1.66 -13.46
CA PHE A 140 8.73 -0.61 -12.55
C PHE A 140 9.82 0.46 -12.34
N ALA A 141 11.07 0.06 -12.13
CA ALA A 141 12.20 0.97 -11.98
C ALA A 141 12.43 1.79 -13.25
N ASP A 142 12.33 1.17 -14.43
CA ASP A 142 12.47 1.85 -15.72
C ASP A 142 11.35 2.88 -15.94
N ALA A 143 10.12 2.56 -15.53
CA ALA A 143 8.98 3.48 -15.65
C ALA A 143 9.09 4.69 -14.70
N THR A 144 9.66 4.49 -13.50
CA THR A 144 9.84 5.57 -12.51
C THR A 144 11.10 6.41 -12.77
N SER A 145 12.08 5.89 -13.48
CA SER A 145 13.31 6.61 -13.83
C SER A 145 13.23 7.43 -15.12
N THR A 146 12.09 7.41 -15.83
CA THR A 146 11.89 8.29 -16.98
C THR A 146 11.77 9.73 -16.48
N PRO A 147 12.74 10.64 -16.75
CA PRO A 147 12.60 12.03 -16.34
C PRO A 147 11.37 12.62 -17.01
N CYS A 148 10.58 13.32 -16.22
CA CYS A 148 9.48 14.14 -16.72
C CYS A 148 10.04 15.01 -17.82
N LYS A 149 9.61 14.80 -19.08
CA LYS A 149 9.98 15.68 -20.17
C LYS A 149 9.44 17.05 -19.82
N GLU A 150 10.31 17.93 -19.37
CA GLU A 150 10.02 19.35 -19.33
C GLU A 150 9.55 19.75 -20.72
N SER A 151 8.31 20.23 -20.75
CA SER A 151 7.66 20.71 -21.94
C SER A 151 8.55 21.70 -22.68
N GLU A 152 8.90 21.38 -23.90
CA GLU A 152 9.32 22.34 -24.91
C GLU A 152 8.17 23.34 -25.18
N LEU A 153 8.04 24.33 -24.33
CA LEU A 153 7.11 25.44 -24.50
C LEU A 153 7.83 26.75 -24.25
N ALA A 154 9.01 26.89 -24.84
CA ALA A 154 9.71 28.19 -24.86
C ALA A 154 10.58 28.35 -26.11
N ARG A 155 10.02 28.14 -27.31
CA ARG A 155 10.62 28.65 -28.55
C ARG A 155 9.53 28.96 -29.57
N GLY A 156 9.07 30.18 -29.57
CA GLY A 156 8.11 30.63 -30.59
C GLY A 156 7.69 32.05 -30.39
N GLY A 157 8.60 32.96 -30.44
CA GLY A 157 8.29 34.38 -30.35
C GLY A 157 9.44 35.26 -30.81
N ARG A 158 9.86 35.13 -32.06
CA ARG A 158 10.56 36.24 -32.75
C ARG A 158 9.71 36.60 -33.95
N GLY A 159 8.87 37.57 -33.77
CA GLY A 159 8.27 38.36 -34.82
C GLY A 159 9.24 39.43 -35.27
N THR A 160 9.53 39.44 -36.52
CA THR A 160 10.29 40.45 -37.25
C THR A 160 9.40 41.64 -37.59
N SER A 161 9.95 42.81 -37.42
CA SER A 161 9.68 44.10 -38.06
C SER A 161 8.40 44.78 -37.75
#